data_aa1720e8f41d642f3b4153eaf08cd4a4
#
_entry.id   aa1720e8f41d642f3b4153eaf08cd4a4
#
_cell.length_a   1.000
_cell.length_b   1.000
_cell.length_c   1.000
_cell.angle_alpha   90.00
_cell.angle_beta   90.00
_cell.angle_gamma   90.00
#
_symmetry.space_group_name_H-M   'P 1'
#
loop_
_entity.id
_entity.type
_entity.pdbx_description
1 polymer ?
#
loop_
_entity_poly.entity_id
_entity_poly.type
_entity_poly.pdbx_seq_one_letter_code
_entity_poly.pdbx_strand_id
1 'polypeptide(L)'
;MNSILRITRSASALWPYYLGVLLAATVTAVLALISPFLTRHATDTIVEALQTDASAGDALRTVLLLAVALFLADAANALFRNIGGYIGDVMVSRLREILSTRYFAKLLALPQGYYDNQVTGTIIARLDRSIANITQFVQSFANNFFTMIIQTLAVLAITA
;
A
#
# COMPACT_ATOMS: atom_id res chain seq x y z
N MET A 1 -11.79 6.92 -28.65
CA MET A 1 -11.93 7.74 -27.43
C MET A 1 -12.96 7.19 -26.42
N ASN A 2 -13.94 6.42 -26.83
CA ASN A 2 -14.98 5.87 -25.92
C ASN A 2 -14.53 4.70 -25.04
N SER A 3 -13.40 4.06 -25.33
CA SER A 3 -12.89 2.93 -24.53
C SER A 3 -12.24 3.38 -23.23
N ILE A 4 -11.57 4.52 -23.22
CA ILE A 4 -10.92 5.10 -22.02
C ILE A 4 -11.99 5.57 -21.03
N LEU A 5 -13.04 6.24 -21.52
CA LEU A 5 -14.19 6.67 -20.70
C LEU A 5 -14.98 5.50 -20.07
N ARG A 6 -15.04 4.35 -20.76
CA ARG A 6 -15.64 3.13 -20.19
C ARG A 6 -14.77 2.49 -19.11
N ILE A 7 -13.45 2.57 -19.23
CA ILE A 7 -12.53 2.08 -18.22
C ILE A 7 -12.59 2.96 -16.97
N THR A 8 -12.61 4.28 -17.12
CA THR A 8 -12.75 5.23 -16.01
C THR A 8 -14.08 5.11 -15.29
N ARG A 9 -15.19 4.86 -16.00
CA ARG A 9 -16.50 4.61 -15.38
C ARG A 9 -16.56 3.30 -14.60
N SER A 10 -15.72 2.32 -14.94
CA SER A 10 -15.59 1.07 -14.17
C SER A 10 -14.61 1.22 -13.01
N ALA A 11 -13.64 2.10 -13.16
CA ALA A 11 -12.75 2.52 -12.08
C ALA A 11 -13.51 3.34 -11.01
N SER A 12 -14.62 3.98 -11.34
CA SER A 12 -15.43 4.71 -10.35
C SER A 12 -16.03 3.80 -9.27
N ALA A 13 -16.30 2.53 -9.59
CA ALA A 13 -16.74 1.54 -8.61
C ALA A 13 -15.63 1.17 -7.59
N LEU A 14 -14.36 1.40 -7.94
CA LEU A 14 -13.21 1.11 -7.09
C LEU A 14 -12.70 2.36 -6.34
N TRP A 15 -13.29 3.54 -6.60
CA TRP A 15 -12.89 4.81 -5.99
C TRP A 15 -12.81 4.78 -4.46
N PRO A 16 -13.77 4.18 -3.71
CA PRO A 16 -13.67 4.11 -2.26
C PRO A 16 -12.47 3.29 -1.79
N TYR A 17 -12.07 2.26 -2.53
CA TYR A 17 -10.89 1.46 -2.21
C TYR A 17 -9.59 2.25 -2.45
N TYR A 18 -9.51 3.04 -3.54
CA TYR A 18 -8.37 3.93 -3.78
C TYR A 18 -8.20 4.95 -2.67
N LEU A 19 -9.29 5.57 -2.22
CA LEU A 19 -9.27 6.50 -1.08
C LEU A 19 -8.84 5.80 0.21
N GLY A 20 -9.33 4.59 0.47
CA GLY A 20 -8.94 3.80 1.64
C GLY A 20 -7.45 3.47 1.67
N VAL A 21 -6.89 3.02 0.54
CA VAL A 21 -5.45 2.75 0.41
C VAL A 21 -4.63 4.04 0.59
N LEU A 22 -5.08 5.14 0.00
CA LEU A 22 -4.42 6.44 0.09
C LEU A 22 -4.39 6.95 1.54
N LEU A 23 -5.50 6.88 2.25
CA LEU A 23 -5.57 7.27 3.65
C LEU A 23 -4.68 6.37 4.51
N ALA A 24 -4.75 5.05 4.34
CA ALA A 24 -3.90 4.13 5.08
C ALA A 24 -2.41 4.38 4.82
N ALA A 25 -2.01 4.62 3.55
CA ALA A 25 -0.64 4.95 3.19
C ALA A 25 -0.17 6.27 3.81
N THR A 26 -1.04 7.29 3.84
CA THR A 26 -0.71 8.58 4.46
C THR A 26 -0.51 8.43 5.97
N VAL A 27 -1.41 7.73 6.66
CA VAL A 27 -1.28 7.45 8.10
C VAL A 27 -0.01 6.67 8.40
N THR A 28 0.27 5.62 7.62
CA THR A 28 1.49 4.81 7.75
C THR A 28 2.75 5.65 7.55
N ALA A 29 2.76 6.56 6.57
CA ALA A 29 3.89 7.44 6.31
C ALA A 29 4.13 8.41 7.47
N VAL A 30 3.08 9.00 8.05
CA VAL A 30 3.18 9.88 9.23
C VAL A 30 3.69 9.11 10.44
N LEU A 31 3.16 7.91 10.70
CA LEU A 31 3.60 7.06 11.81
C LEU A 31 5.07 6.62 11.65
N ALA A 32 5.50 6.35 10.43
CA ALA A 32 6.90 5.99 10.14
C ALA A 32 7.91 7.11 10.48
N LEU A 33 7.47 8.37 10.49
CA LEU A 33 8.31 9.51 10.89
C LEU A 33 8.45 9.63 12.39
N ILE A 34 7.54 9.07 13.17
CA ILE A 34 7.60 9.13 14.64
C ILE A 34 8.79 8.35 15.18
N SER A 35 9.10 7.18 14.61
CA SER A 35 10.18 6.31 15.06
C SER A 35 11.57 6.99 15.09
N PRO A 36 12.03 7.70 14.03
CA PRO A 36 13.32 8.40 14.07
C PRO A 36 13.35 9.54 15.09
N PHE A 37 12.24 10.26 15.30
CA PHE A 37 12.17 11.31 16.32
C PHE A 37 12.28 10.76 17.74
N LEU A 38 11.56 9.68 18.04
CA LEU A 38 11.64 9.03 19.34
C LEU A 38 13.02 8.43 19.60
N THR A 39 13.62 7.80 18.58
CA THR A 39 14.97 7.23 18.67
C THR A 39 16.02 8.32 18.94
N ARG A 40 15.92 9.44 18.23
CA ARG A 40 16.81 10.59 18.48
C ARG A 40 16.66 11.08 19.92
N HIS A 41 15.44 11.29 20.39
CA HIS A 41 15.19 11.78 21.74
C HIS A 41 15.69 10.78 22.82
N ALA A 42 15.52 9.49 22.59
CA ALA A 42 16.08 8.47 23.48
C ALA A 42 17.62 8.51 23.51
N THR A 43 18.27 8.67 22.36
CA THR A 43 19.72 8.79 22.26
C THR A 43 20.23 10.05 22.97
N ASP A 44 19.60 11.19 22.74
CA ASP A 44 19.97 12.46 23.37
C ASP A 44 19.84 12.36 24.90
N THR A 45 18.76 11.77 25.40
CA THR A 45 18.56 11.52 26.85
C THR A 45 19.64 10.65 27.48
N ILE A 46 20.07 9.59 26.79
CA ILE A 46 21.14 8.70 27.26
C ILE A 46 22.48 9.44 27.30
N VAL A 47 22.79 10.21 26.25
CA VAL A 47 24.04 10.99 26.17
C VAL A 47 24.09 12.05 27.28
N GLU A 48 22.98 12.76 27.51
CA GLU A 48 22.86 13.76 28.56
C GLU A 48 23.03 13.15 29.97
N ALA A 49 22.41 11.99 30.22
CA ALA A 49 22.55 11.26 31.47
C ALA A 49 23.97 10.79 31.75
N LEU A 50 24.74 10.49 30.71
CA LEU A 50 26.16 10.08 30.84
C LEU A 50 27.11 11.29 31.05
N GLN A 51 26.73 12.46 30.62
CA GLN A 51 27.53 13.69 30.71
C GLN A 51 27.26 14.50 32.00
N THR A 52 26.03 14.40 32.50
CA THR A 52 25.57 15.10 33.68
C THR A 52 25.37 14.01 34.74
N ASP A 53 25.93 14.12 35.96
CA ASP A 53 25.69 13.17 37.06
C ASP A 53 24.20 13.11 37.50
N ALA A 54 23.32 13.15 36.51
CA ALA A 54 21.87 13.04 36.68
C ALA A 54 21.52 11.67 37.25
N SER A 55 20.52 11.62 38.14
CA SER A 55 20.12 10.38 38.78
C SER A 55 19.82 9.31 37.73
N ALA A 56 20.57 8.23 37.71
CA ALA A 56 20.43 7.12 36.79
C ALA A 56 18.98 6.57 36.73
N GLY A 57 18.21 6.80 37.80
CA GLY A 57 16.80 6.39 37.88
C GLY A 57 15.85 7.20 36.97
N ASP A 58 16.05 8.51 36.85
CA ASP A 58 15.19 9.36 36.03
C ASP A 58 15.49 9.15 34.53
N ALA A 59 16.77 8.99 34.18
CA ALA A 59 17.17 8.64 32.83
C ALA A 59 16.61 7.26 32.41
N LEU A 60 16.70 6.24 33.28
CA LEU A 60 16.13 4.92 33.02
C LEU A 60 14.61 4.97 32.79
N ARG A 61 13.89 5.73 33.63
CA ARG A 61 12.44 5.89 33.49
C ARG A 61 12.06 6.54 32.16
N THR A 62 12.78 7.58 31.76
CA THR A 62 12.54 8.28 30.48
C THR A 62 12.81 7.35 29.30
N VAL A 63 13.92 6.60 29.31
CA VAL A 63 14.25 5.64 28.26
C VAL A 63 13.20 4.52 28.16
N LEU A 64 12.72 4.01 29.30
CA LEU A 64 11.65 3.01 29.31
C LEU A 64 10.34 3.55 28.72
N LEU A 65 9.95 4.77 29.07
CA LEU A 65 8.76 5.40 28.49
C LEU A 65 8.90 5.60 26.98
N LEU A 66 10.07 6.04 26.51
CA LEU A 66 10.35 6.19 25.09
C LEU A 66 10.36 4.82 24.36
N ALA A 67 10.87 3.76 24.98
CA ALA A 67 10.83 2.41 24.43
C ALA A 67 9.38 1.91 24.27
N VAL A 68 8.53 2.14 25.28
CA VAL A 68 7.10 1.81 25.20
C VAL A 68 6.41 2.65 24.10
N ALA A 69 6.71 3.93 24.00
CA ALA A 69 6.16 4.80 22.97
C ALA A 69 6.58 4.35 21.55
N LEU A 70 7.85 3.95 21.37
CA LEU A 70 8.35 3.36 20.12
C LEU A 70 7.60 2.08 19.79
N PHE A 71 7.44 1.18 20.74
CA PHE A 71 6.72 -0.07 20.52
C PHE A 71 5.27 0.18 20.10
N LEU A 72 4.58 1.12 20.76
CA LEU A 72 3.21 1.49 20.41
C LEU A 72 3.11 2.14 19.02
N ALA A 73 4.08 3.01 18.66
CA ALA A 73 4.14 3.64 17.36
C ALA A 73 4.35 2.61 16.24
N ASP A 74 5.26 1.66 16.44
CA ASP A 74 5.53 0.59 15.47
C ASP A 74 4.37 -0.41 15.37
N ALA A 75 3.72 -0.74 16.48
CA ALA A 75 2.52 -1.57 16.48
C ALA A 75 1.37 -0.89 15.73
N ALA A 76 1.15 0.41 15.96
CA ALA A 76 0.16 1.19 15.21
C ALA A 76 0.51 1.24 13.72
N ASN A 77 1.77 1.49 13.37
CA ASN A 77 2.24 1.48 11.98
C ASN A 77 1.96 0.13 11.29
N ALA A 78 2.32 -0.98 11.94
CA ALA A 78 2.07 -2.32 11.42
C ALA A 78 0.57 -2.58 11.22
N LEU A 79 -0.27 -2.13 12.15
CA LEU A 79 -1.74 -2.29 12.07
C LEU A 79 -2.32 -1.53 10.87
N PHE A 80 -1.97 -0.25 10.70
CA PHE A 80 -2.44 0.55 9.57
C PHE A 80 -1.92 0.05 8.23
N ARG A 81 -0.67 -0.43 8.19
CA ARG A 81 -0.09 -1.05 7.01
C ARG A 81 -0.85 -2.32 6.61
N ASN A 82 -1.21 -3.17 7.55
CA ASN A 82 -2.00 -4.38 7.30
C ASN A 82 -3.42 -4.05 6.83
N ILE A 83 -4.08 -3.06 7.43
CA ILE A 83 -5.40 -2.58 6.99
C ILE A 83 -5.33 -2.06 5.55
N GLY A 84 -4.33 -1.23 5.24
CA GLY A 84 -4.11 -0.72 3.88
C GLY A 84 -3.86 -1.83 2.87
N GLY A 85 -3.03 -2.83 3.23
CA GLY A 85 -2.78 -4.02 2.43
C GLY A 85 -4.06 -4.81 2.15
N TYR A 86 -4.88 -5.07 3.18
CA TYR A 86 -6.15 -5.75 3.04
C TYR A 86 -7.12 -5.02 2.09
N ILE A 87 -7.25 -3.69 2.22
CA ILE A 87 -8.07 -2.88 1.31
C ILE A 87 -7.55 -2.97 -0.13
N GLY A 88 -6.22 -2.95 -0.31
CA GLY A 88 -5.56 -3.13 -1.60
C GLY A 88 -5.86 -4.50 -2.22
N ASP A 89 -5.80 -5.57 -1.45
CA ASP A 89 -6.08 -6.94 -1.90
C ASP A 89 -7.55 -7.12 -2.31
N VAL A 90 -8.48 -6.56 -1.54
CA VAL A 90 -9.91 -6.54 -1.89
C VAL A 90 -10.13 -5.76 -3.19
N MET A 91 -9.48 -4.62 -3.37
CA MET A 91 -9.55 -3.83 -4.60
C MET A 91 -9.06 -4.62 -5.81
N VAL A 92 -7.91 -5.31 -5.69
CA VAL A 92 -7.33 -6.14 -6.77
C VAL A 92 -8.25 -7.31 -7.11
N SER A 93 -8.84 -7.96 -6.11
CA SER A 93 -9.80 -9.05 -6.31
C SER A 93 -11.04 -8.58 -7.07
N ARG A 94 -11.59 -7.42 -6.73
CA ARG A 94 -12.71 -6.80 -7.46
C ARG A 94 -12.33 -6.41 -8.88
N LEU A 95 -11.14 -5.86 -9.07
CA LEU A 95 -10.63 -5.53 -10.41
C LEU A 95 -10.53 -6.78 -11.27
N ARG A 96 -9.99 -7.88 -10.73
CA ARG A 96 -9.89 -9.16 -11.41
C ARG A 96 -11.26 -9.69 -11.84
N GLU A 97 -12.24 -9.66 -10.93
CA GLU A 97 -13.61 -10.06 -11.22
C GLU A 97 -14.20 -9.25 -12.39
N ILE A 98 -14.09 -7.92 -12.36
CA ILE A 98 -14.59 -7.03 -13.42
C ILE A 98 -13.91 -7.33 -14.76
N LEU A 99 -12.59 -7.51 -14.76
CA LEU A 99 -11.84 -7.80 -15.97
C LEU A 99 -12.22 -9.17 -16.54
N SER A 100 -12.24 -10.21 -15.71
CA SER A 100 -12.60 -11.57 -16.12
C SER A 100 -13.99 -11.62 -16.74
N THR A 101 -15.00 -11.07 -16.04
CA THR A 101 -16.38 -11.04 -16.53
C THR A 101 -16.50 -10.34 -17.89
N ARG A 102 -15.84 -9.20 -18.06
CA ARG A 102 -15.87 -8.47 -19.31
C ARG A 102 -15.19 -9.18 -20.48
N TYR A 103 -14.08 -9.84 -20.19
CA TYR A 103 -13.35 -10.58 -21.20
C TYR A 103 -14.13 -11.82 -21.62
N PHE A 104 -14.69 -12.58 -20.67
CA PHE A 104 -15.54 -13.72 -20.99
C PHE A 104 -16.76 -13.32 -21.78
N ALA A 105 -17.44 -12.22 -21.41
CA ALA A 105 -18.59 -11.71 -22.18
C ALA A 105 -18.19 -11.33 -23.61
N LYS A 106 -16.99 -10.77 -23.82
CA LYS A 106 -16.49 -10.46 -25.17
C LYS A 106 -16.12 -11.73 -25.94
N LEU A 107 -15.49 -12.72 -25.31
CA LEU A 107 -15.19 -13.99 -25.94
C LEU A 107 -16.46 -14.66 -26.44
N LEU A 108 -17.48 -14.77 -25.60
CA LEU A 108 -18.74 -15.40 -25.97
C LEU A 108 -19.49 -14.66 -27.11
N ALA A 109 -19.20 -13.40 -27.33
CA ALA A 109 -19.77 -12.61 -28.43
C ALA A 109 -19.01 -12.76 -29.77
N LEU A 110 -17.88 -13.49 -29.81
CA LEU A 110 -17.12 -13.69 -31.04
C LEU A 110 -17.77 -14.77 -31.91
N PRO A 111 -17.74 -14.61 -33.26
CA PRO A 111 -18.27 -15.60 -34.18
C PRO A 111 -17.46 -16.91 -34.12
N GLN A 112 -18.13 -18.01 -34.40
CA GLN A 112 -17.58 -19.38 -34.29
C GLN A 112 -16.31 -19.58 -35.13
N GLY A 113 -16.21 -18.96 -36.31
CA GLY A 113 -15.01 -19.02 -37.15
C GLY A 113 -13.73 -18.46 -36.54
N TYR A 114 -13.84 -17.70 -35.46
CA TYR A 114 -12.66 -17.24 -34.69
C TYR A 114 -12.05 -18.39 -33.86
N TYR A 115 -12.88 -19.30 -33.38
CA TYR A 115 -12.46 -20.43 -32.57
C TYR A 115 -11.90 -21.61 -33.43
N ASP A 116 -12.35 -21.71 -34.68
CA ASP A 116 -11.89 -22.76 -35.60
C ASP A 116 -10.41 -22.61 -35.98
N ASN A 117 -9.90 -21.37 -35.94
CA ASN A 117 -8.51 -21.06 -36.31
C ASN A 117 -7.55 -20.92 -35.11
N GLN A 118 -8.02 -21.00 -33.87
CA GLN A 118 -7.19 -20.84 -32.67
C GLN A 118 -7.56 -21.86 -31.61
N VAL A 119 -6.54 -22.45 -30.99
CA VAL A 119 -6.74 -23.35 -29.86
C VAL A 119 -7.32 -22.56 -28.69
N THR A 120 -8.58 -22.84 -28.35
CA THR A 120 -9.34 -22.14 -27.29
C THR A 120 -8.56 -22.03 -25.97
N GLY A 121 -7.81 -23.09 -25.59
CA GLY A 121 -6.96 -23.09 -24.42
C GLY A 121 -5.85 -22.02 -24.44
N THR A 122 -5.28 -21.73 -25.64
CA THR A 122 -4.25 -20.69 -25.78
C THR A 122 -4.83 -19.30 -25.58
N ILE A 123 -6.06 -19.05 -26.05
CA ILE A 123 -6.76 -17.77 -25.86
C ILE A 123 -7.01 -17.53 -24.39
N ILE A 124 -7.55 -18.52 -23.68
CA ILE A 124 -7.83 -18.45 -22.23
C ILE A 124 -6.54 -18.23 -21.45
N ALA A 125 -5.48 -18.98 -21.75
CA ALA A 125 -4.20 -18.83 -21.04
C ALA A 125 -3.55 -17.45 -21.25
N ARG A 126 -3.65 -16.87 -22.45
CA ARG A 126 -3.18 -15.50 -22.72
C ARG A 126 -3.99 -14.46 -21.94
N LEU A 127 -5.29 -14.67 -21.85
CA LEU A 127 -6.20 -13.82 -21.12
C LEU A 127 -5.89 -13.81 -19.64
N ASP A 128 -5.80 -14.98 -19.01
CA ASP A 128 -5.48 -15.13 -17.59
C ASP A 128 -4.14 -14.48 -17.25
N ARG A 129 -3.14 -14.66 -18.09
CA ARG A 129 -1.83 -14.02 -17.92
C ARG A 129 -1.92 -12.51 -18.01
N SER A 130 -2.70 -11.97 -18.95
CA SER A 130 -2.89 -10.52 -19.08
C SER A 130 -3.61 -9.94 -17.88
N ILE A 131 -4.66 -10.59 -17.38
CA ILE A 131 -5.39 -10.18 -16.18
C ILE A 131 -4.47 -10.24 -14.95
N ALA A 132 -3.69 -11.33 -14.80
CA ALA A 132 -2.74 -11.50 -13.72
C ALA A 132 -1.69 -10.36 -13.72
N ASN A 133 -1.11 -10.05 -14.88
CA ASN A 133 -0.12 -8.98 -15.00
C ASN A 133 -0.71 -7.60 -14.62
N ILE A 134 -1.92 -7.29 -15.09
CA ILE A 134 -2.59 -6.02 -14.75
C ILE A 134 -2.88 -5.94 -13.25
N THR A 135 -3.43 -6.99 -12.67
CA THR A 135 -3.77 -7.02 -11.24
C THR A 135 -2.53 -6.97 -10.37
N GLN A 136 -1.46 -7.67 -10.74
CA GLN A 136 -0.18 -7.63 -10.03
C GLN A 136 0.48 -6.25 -10.12
N PHE A 137 0.42 -5.60 -11.29
CA PHE A 137 0.90 -4.22 -11.44
C PHE A 137 0.14 -3.25 -10.52
N VAL A 138 -1.19 -3.32 -10.51
CA VAL A 138 -2.02 -2.45 -9.66
C VAL A 138 -1.74 -2.70 -8.18
N GLN A 139 -1.59 -3.96 -7.77
CA GLN A 139 -1.26 -4.34 -6.39
C GLN A 139 0.12 -3.80 -5.97
N SER A 140 1.13 -4.01 -6.80
CA SER A 140 2.50 -3.51 -6.53
C SER A 140 2.52 -1.98 -6.48
N PHE A 141 1.78 -1.33 -7.37
CA PHE A 141 1.67 0.12 -7.39
C PHE A 141 1.00 0.65 -6.12
N ALA A 142 -0.13 0.07 -5.73
CA ALA A 142 -0.87 0.49 -4.54
C ALA A 142 -0.07 0.28 -3.25
N ASN A 143 0.60 -0.87 -3.11
CA ASN A 143 1.27 -1.25 -1.86
C ASN A 143 2.67 -0.65 -1.70
N ASN A 144 3.43 -0.47 -2.78
CA ASN A 144 4.84 -0.08 -2.71
C ASN A 144 5.09 1.34 -3.20
N PHE A 145 4.64 1.64 -4.42
CA PHE A 145 5.00 2.89 -5.09
C PHE A 145 4.37 4.12 -4.41
N PHE A 146 3.13 3.98 -4.00
CA PHE A 146 2.40 5.06 -3.32
C PHE A 146 3.01 5.37 -1.95
N THR A 147 3.31 4.34 -1.18
CA THR A 147 3.96 4.47 0.14
C THR A 147 5.36 5.09 0.00
N MET A 148 6.15 4.66 -0.99
CA MET A 148 7.48 5.19 -1.24
C MET A 148 7.47 6.69 -1.59
N ILE A 149 6.55 7.13 -2.44
CA ILE A 149 6.43 8.55 -2.80
C ILE A 149 6.08 9.39 -1.58
N ILE A 150 5.08 8.98 -0.79
CA ILE A 150 4.66 9.73 0.39
C ILE A 150 5.79 9.80 1.41
N GLN A 151 6.50 8.70 1.67
CA GLN A 151 7.65 8.70 2.58
C GLN A 151 8.77 9.61 2.09
N THR A 152 9.10 9.57 0.81
CA THR A 152 10.14 10.44 0.24
C THR A 152 9.78 11.91 0.35
N LEU A 153 8.54 12.28 0.03
CA LEU A 153 8.06 13.66 0.18
C LEU A 153 8.04 14.11 1.64
N ALA A 154 7.64 13.23 2.56
CA ALA A 154 7.62 13.53 3.98
C ALA A 154 9.03 13.75 4.56
N VAL A 155 10.01 12.91 4.16
CA VAL A 155 11.42 13.09 4.55
C VAL A 155 11.98 14.39 3.98
N LEU A 156 11.72 14.70 2.70
CA LEU A 156 12.16 15.97 2.08
C LEU A 156 11.55 17.20 2.77
N ALA A 157 10.27 17.14 3.17
CA ALA A 157 9.62 18.23 3.87
C ALA A 157 10.18 18.48 5.29
N ILE A 158 10.78 17.46 5.92
CA ILE A 158 11.39 17.58 7.26
C ILE A 158 12.84 18.06 7.16
N THR A 159 13.53 17.72 6.07
CA THR A 159 14.94 18.08 5.87
C THR A 159 15.14 19.42 5.16
N ALA A 160 14.11 20.00 4.55
CA ALA A 160 14.13 21.33 3.93
C ALA A 160 13.81 22.43 4.95
#